data_1bb67f9c3cdb6b3a519ff5706c295609
#
_entry.id   1bb67f9c3cdb6b3a519ff5706c295609
#
_cell.length_a   1.000
_cell.length_b   1.000
_cell.length_c   1.000
_cell.angle_alpha   90.00
_cell.angle_beta   90.00
_cell.angle_gamma   90.00
#
_symmetry.space_group_name_H-M   'P 1'
#
loop_
_entity.id
_entity.type
_entity.pdbx_description
1 polymer ?
#
loop_
_entity_poly.entity_id
_entity_poly.type
_entity_poly.pdbx_seq_one_letter_code
_entity_poly.pdbx_strand_id
1 'polypeptide(L)'
;ASAMNGESVSTQAPDKKKTPLKWRLLTIAPPILLLAGILVLLYPVFATQYNNQRQERIASEFSAVAEQAGPDAVAESLRRADEYNLKASESPILDPWLDAQRPGTAQYQDYLAQLNLNDVMATIKIPSIDVNLPIYHGTDTATLDKGVGHLFGTALPVGGESTHTVLTGHTGLGNATMFDQLTSVKMGDYFYIETAGRHLKYQVTDIRVVLPHETESLNKVEGKDLATLITCTPYGVNTHRLLVTGERVPMDEEAVAAEAAQVKGSVMKPWMIAVLASVAVILTVAGILWLRSRKRNDEEPQEIEGAAAAALASAEAGDEAGAESAGAAESGVVAVEPAAPDAPAAPEAPATPDLLTDAEQISEEEIDAGRTAALRKMLEERGKQ
;
A
#
# COMPACT_ATOMS: atom_id res chain seq x y z
N ALA A 1 -93.60 -23.39 -3.67
CA ALA A 1 -92.40 -23.11 -4.40
C ALA A 1 -91.65 -21.95 -3.71
N SER A 2 -90.70 -22.26 -2.91
CA SER A 2 -89.92 -21.25 -2.25
C SER A 2 -88.44 -21.47 -2.66
N ALA A 3 -87.91 -20.47 -3.34
CA ALA A 3 -86.50 -20.48 -3.80
C ALA A 3 -85.63 -20.07 -2.64
N MET A 4 -84.69 -20.93 -2.29
CA MET A 4 -83.56 -20.64 -1.31
C MET A 4 -82.43 -19.95 -2.10
N ASN A 5 -82.14 -18.73 -1.76
CA ASN A 5 -81.01 -17.97 -2.22
C ASN A 5 -79.73 -18.50 -1.43
N GLY A 6 -78.81 -19.11 -2.15
CA GLY A 6 -77.52 -19.47 -1.63
C GLY A 6 -76.54 -18.27 -1.76
N GLU A 7 -76.22 -17.63 -0.65
CA GLU A 7 -75.21 -16.59 -0.55
C GLU A 7 -73.84 -17.24 -0.61
N SER A 8 -73.10 -17.02 -1.70
CA SER A 8 -71.69 -17.42 -1.86
C SER A 8 -70.79 -16.50 -1.04
N VAL A 9 -70.24 -17.01 0.06
CA VAL A 9 -69.19 -16.33 0.84
C VAL A 9 -67.90 -16.34 0.02
N SER A 10 -67.57 -15.18 -0.57
CA SER A 10 -66.27 -14.96 -1.23
C SER A 10 -65.18 -14.81 -0.18
N THR A 11 -64.36 -15.84 0.00
CA THR A 11 -63.15 -15.81 0.80
C THR A 11 -62.11 -15.00 0.03
N GLN A 12 -62.01 -13.68 0.30
CA GLN A 12 -60.91 -12.85 -0.19
C GLN A 12 -59.64 -13.25 0.52
N ALA A 13 -58.64 -13.74 -0.27
CA ALA A 13 -57.31 -13.99 0.22
C ALA A 13 -56.67 -12.69 0.76
N PRO A 14 -55.91 -12.73 1.89
CA PRO A 14 -55.35 -11.54 2.50
C PRO A 14 -54.36 -10.88 1.55
N ASP A 15 -54.64 -9.61 1.25
CA ASP A 15 -53.81 -8.75 0.39
C ASP A 15 -52.43 -8.61 1.01
N LYS A 16 -51.40 -9.17 0.36
CA LYS A 16 -49.98 -9.07 0.81
C LYS A 16 -49.58 -7.61 0.82
N LYS A 17 -49.63 -6.97 1.96
CA LYS A 17 -49.19 -5.58 2.18
C LYS A 17 -47.76 -5.43 1.65
N LYS A 18 -47.57 -4.72 0.54
CA LYS A 18 -46.28 -4.37 -0.05
C LYS A 18 -45.49 -3.57 0.99
N THR A 19 -44.39 -4.12 1.52
CA THR A 19 -43.50 -3.39 2.45
C THR A 19 -43.04 -2.09 1.81
N PRO A 20 -43.22 -0.92 2.49
CA PRO A 20 -42.90 0.38 1.92
C PRO A 20 -41.40 0.45 1.56
N LEU A 21 -41.07 1.13 0.48
CA LEU A 21 -39.74 1.25 -0.10
C LEU A 21 -38.68 1.63 0.95
N LYS A 22 -39.03 2.46 1.94
CA LYS A 22 -38.17 2.87 3.04
C LYS A 22 -37.66 1.67 3.88
N TRP A 23 -38.51 0.70 4.19
CA TRP A 23 -38.15 -0.51 4.94
C TRP A 23 -37.28 -1.46 4.11
N ARG A 24 -37.49 -1.57 2.81
CA ARG A 24 -36.62 -2.34 1.91
C ARG A 24 -35.24 -1.71 1.80
N LEU A 25 -35.14 -0.39 1.71
CA LEU A 25 -33.85 0.33 1.73
C LEU A 25 -33.11 0.09 3.07
N LEU A 26 -33.82 0.16 4.18
CA LEU A 26 -33.22 -0.03 5.52
C LEU A 26 -32.65 -1.45 5.74
N THR A 27 -33.24 -2.47 5.09
CA THR A 27 -32.77 -3.86 5.18
C THR A 27 -31.67 -4.21 4.19
N ILE A 28 -31.61 -3.53 3.04
CA ILE A 28 -30.63 -3.82 1.97
C ILE A 28 -29.36 -2.95 2.10
N ALA A 29 -29.48 -1.71 2.61
CA ALA A 29 -28.35 -0.80 2.72
C ALA A 29 -27.20 -1.30 3.62
N PRO A 30 -27.42 -1.87 4.83
CA PRO A 30 -26.35 -2.36 5.67
C PRO A 30 -25.46 -3.43 5.03
N PRO A 31 -26.00 -4.50 4.42
CA PRO A 31 -25.16 -5.51 3.77
C PRO A 31 -24.43 -4.97 2.53
N ILE A 32 -25.02 -4.02 1.79
CA ILE A 32 -24.32 -3.36 0.67
C ILE A 32 -23.16 -2.51 1.18
N LEU A 33 -23.35 -1.72 2.23
CA LEU A 33 -22.30 -0.91 2.84
C LEU A 33 -21.18 -1.79 3.43
N LEU A 34 -21.55 -2.90 4.06
CA LEU A 34 -20.56 -3.87 4.55
C LEU A 34 -19.73 -4.44 3.40
N LEU A 35 -20.38 -4.86 2.31
CA LEU A 35 -19.69 -5.38 1.13
C LEU A 35 -18.78 -4.32 0.51
N ALA A 36 -19.26 -3.10 0.35
CA ALA A 36 -18.45 -1.99 -0.15
C ALA A 36 -17.23 -1.70 0.73
N GLY A 37 -17.40 -1.70 2.06
CA GLY A 37 -16.30 -1.56 3.02
C GLY A 37 -15.27 -2.68 2.91
N ILE A 38 -15.69 -3.93 2.76
CA ILE A 38 -14.80 -5.08 2.54
C ILE A 38 -14.03 -4.93 1.22
N LEU A 39 -14.67 -4.51 0.13
CA LEU A 39 -13.99 -4.29 -1.16
C LEU A 39 -12.92 -3.20 -1.06
N VAL A 40 -13.20 -2.11 -0.35
CA VAL A 40 -12.21 -1.04 -0.10
C VAL A 40 -11.03 -1.56 0.72
N LEU A 41 -11.27 -2.36 1.76
CA LEU A 41 -10.21 -2.97 2.58
C LEU A 41 -9.35 -3.97 1.80
N LEU A 42 -9.94 -4.73 0.89
CA LEU A 42 -9.24 -5.72 0.08
C LEU A 42 -8.48 -5.10 -1.09
N TYR A 43 -8.86 -3.91 -1.54
CA TYR A 43 -8.24 -3.25 -2.70
C TYR A 43 -6.71 -3.17 -2.60
N PRO A 44 -6.09 -2.64 -1.52
CA PRO A 44 -4.62 -2.55 -1.43
C PRO A 44 -3.95 -3.92 -1.44
N VAL A 45 -4.56 -4.96 -0.88
CA VAL A 45 -4.02 -6.32 -0.90
C VAL A 45 -3.95 -6.86 -2.33
N PHE A 46 -5.05 -6.77 -3.08
CA PHE A 46 -5.08 -7.23 -4.47
C PHE A 46 -4.20 -6.39 -5.38
N ALA A 47 -4.23 -5.05 -5.24
CA ALA A 47 -3.43 -4.15 -6.05
C ALA A 47 -1.92 -4.39 -5.85
N THR A 48 -1.46 -4.49 -4.61
CA THR A 48 -0.06 -4.76 -4.30
C THR A 48 0.38 -6.12 -4.83
N GLN A 49 -0.42 -7.16 -4.62
CA GLN A 49 -0.09 -8.51 -5.08
C GLN A 49 -0.02 -8.59 -6.61
N TYR A 50 -0.97 -7.96 -7.30
CA TYR A 50 -0.98 -7.89 -8.76
C TYR A 50 0.24 -7.15 -9.32
N ASN A 51 0.58 -5.98 -8.76
CA ASN A 51 1.73 -5.21 -9.22
C ASN A 51 3.06 -5.91 -8.91
N ASN A 52 3.23 -6.50 -7.74
CA ASN A 52 4.41 -7.26 -7.39
C ASN A 52 4.64 -8.43 -8.36
N GLN A 53 3.58 -9.21 -8.65
CA GLN A 53 3.66 -10.32 -9.61
C GLN A 53 3.97 -9.82 -11.03
N ARG A 54 3.42 -8.68 -11.41
CA ARG A 54 3.72 -8.07 -12.73
C ARG A 54 5.18 -7.66 -12.83
N GLN A 55 5.72 -6.99 -11.83
CA GLN A 55 7.12 -6.57 -11.78
C GLN A 55 8.07 -7.77 -11.81
N GLU A 56 7.79 -8.78 -10.99
CA GLU A 56 8.54 -10.03 -10.96
C GLU A 56 8.53 -10.75 -12.32
N ARG A 57 7.38 -10.80 -12.99
CA ARG A 57 7.28 -11.37 -14.33
C ARG A 57 8.13 -10.60 -15.33
N ILE A 58 8.04 -9.27 -15.36
CA ILE A 58 8.85 -8.42 -16.24
C ILE A 58 10.35 -8.65 -15.97
N ALA A 59 10.75 -8.71 -14.70
CA ALA A 59 12.14 -8.96 -14.32
C ALA A 59 12.61 -10.38 -14.73
N SER A 60 11.77 -11.39 -14.59
CA SER A 60 12.12 -12.77 -14.96
C SER A 60 12.15 -13.00 -16.48
N GLU A 61 11.36 -12.25 -17.25
CA GLU A 61 11.33 -12.31 -18.71
C GLU A 61 12.50 -11.54 -19.34
N PHE A 62 13.22 -10.71 -18.58
CA PHE A 62 14.29 -9.86 -19.11
C PHE A 62 15.44 -10.67 -19.74
N SER A 63 15.86 -11.78 -19.13
CA SER A 63 16.91 -12.64 -19.69
C SER A 63 16.51 -13.21 -21.06
N ALA A 64 15.23 -13.52 -21.29
CA ALA A 64 14.73 -13.99 -22.58
C ALA A 64 14.77 -12.90 -23.67
N VAL A 65 14.69 -11.62 -23.30
CA VAL A 65 14.84 -10.49 -24.25
C VAL A 65 16.26 -10.42 -24.78
N ALA A 66 17.26 -10.63 -23.93
CA ALA A 66 18.67 -10.68 -24.34
C ALA A 66 18.91 -11.86 -25.32
N GLU A 67 18.33 -13.02 -25.05
CA GLU A 67 18.41 -14.18 -25.97
C GLU A 67 17.75 -13.89 -27.31
N GLN A 68 16.59 -13.25 -27.34
CA GLN A 68 15.87 -12.89 -28.57
C GLN A 68 16.59 -11.83 -29.41
N ALA A 69 17.26 -10.86 -28.78
CA ALA A 69 18.04 -9.83 -29.45
C ALA A 69 19.26 -10.41 -30.20
N GLY A 70 19.74 -11.54 -29.73
CA GLY A 70 20.91 -12.23 -30.27
C GLY A 70 22.25 -11.72 -29.72
N PRO A 71 23.31 -12.53 -29.81
CA PRO A 71 24.58 -12.26 -29.16
C PRO A 71 25.27 -10.99 -29.67
N ASP A 72 25.15 -10.67 -30.96
CA ASP A 72 25.80 -9.47 -31.55
C ASP A 72 25.14 -8.18 -31.02
N ALA A 73 23.81 -8.13 -30.93
CA ALA A 73 23.09 -6.97 -30.40
C ALA A 73 23.36 -6.76 -28.92
N VAL A 74 23.42 -7.85 -28.16
CA VAL A 74 23.78 -7.85 -26.76
C VAL A 74 25.21 -7.34 -26.55
N ALA A 75 26.19 -7.89 -27.29
CA ALA A 75 27.58 -7.47 -27.19
C ALA A 75 27.75 -5.99 -27.53
N GLU A 76 27.07 -5.51 -28.60
CA GLU A 76 27.12 -4.11 -28.99
C GLU A 76 26.47 -3.19 -27.96
N SER A 77 25.34 -3.60 -27.34
CA SER A 77 24.68 -2.84 -26.28
C SER A 77 25.58 -2.69 -25.05
N LEU A 78 26.23 -3.77 -24.62
CA LEU A 78 27.18 -3.77 -23.52
C LEU A 78 28.43 -2.93 -23.80
N ARG A 79 29.00 -3.07 -25.01
CA ARG A 79 30.16 -2.27 -25.43
C ARG A 79 29.85 -0.77 -25.41
N ARG A 80 28.69 -0.35 -25.91
CA ARG A 80 28.25 1.04 -25.88
C ARG A 80 28.06 1.54 -24.43
N ALA A 81 27.50 0.71 -23.56
CA ALA A 81 27.32 1.04 -22.16
C ALA A 81 28.67 1.18 -21.41
N ASP A 82 29.63 0.29 -21.70
CA ASP A 82 30.99 0.38 -21.16
C ASP A 82 31.68 1.67 -21.63
N GLU A 83 31.57 2.01 -22.92
CA GLU A 83 32.11 3.27 -23.49
C GLU A 83 31.42 4.52 -22.89
N TYR A 84 30.11 4.44 -22.68
CA TYR A 84 29.37 5.50 -21.99
C TYR A 84 29.91 5.73 -20.59
N ASN A 85 30.12 4.68 -19.78
CA ASN A 85 30.68 4.79 -18.44
C ASN A 85 32.09 5.40 -18.41
N LEU A 86 32.92 5.11 -19.41
CA LEU A 86 34.25 5.71 -19.55
C LEU A 86 34.16 7.22 -19.87
N LYS A 87 33.13 7.64 -20.61
CA LYS A 87 32.91 9.04 -21.02
C LYS A 87 32.04 9.81 -20.05
N ALA A 88 31.20 9.13 -19.27
CA ALA A 88 30.27 9.73 -18.32
C ALA A 88 31.05 10.42 -17.22
N SER A 89 31.48 11.60 -17.48
CA SER A 89 32.12 12.49 -16.54
C SER A 89 31.08 13.38 -15.90
N GLU A 90 31.04 13.41 -14.54
CA GLU A 90 30.84 14.59 -13.75
C GLU A 90 29.57 15.43 -14.00
N SER A 91 28.46 14.80 -14.37
CA SER A 91 27.16 15.46 -14.22
C SER A 91 26.84 15.59 -12.74
N PRO A 92 26.34 16.77 -12.26
CA PRO A 92 25.96 16.90 -10.88
C PRO A 92 24.87 15.88 -10.55
N ILE A 93 25.09 15.10 -9.50
CA ILE A 93 24.12 14.13 -8.98
C ILE A 93 23.09 14.93 -8.19
N LEU A 94 21.85 14.83 -8.62
CA LEU A 94 20.69 15.46 -7.97
C LEU A 94 19.93 14.42 -7.16
N ASP A 95 19.14 14.88 -6.16
CA ASP A 95 18.20 13.97 -5.48
C ASP A 95 17.31 13.26 -6.52
N PRO A 96 17.25 11.90 -6.49
CA PRO A 96 16.44 11.11 -7.42
C PRO A 96 14.97 11.53 -7.51
N TRP A 97 14.44 12.17 -6.48
CA TRP A 97 13.03 12.58 -6.36
C TRP A 97 12.75 14.01 -6.79
N LEU A 98 13.76 14.73 -7.29
CA LEU A 98 13.55 16.05 -7.88
C LEU A 98 13.14 15.91 -9.35
N ASP A 99 12.07 16.59 -9.73
CA ASP A 99 11.57 16.68 -11.13
C ASP A 99 12.56 17.32 -12.12
N ALA A 100 13.73 17.75 -11.63
CA ALA A 100 14.75 18.48 -12.37
C ALA A 100 15.64 17.61 -13.28
N GLN A 101 15.32 16.34 -13.47
CA GLN A 101 16.02 15.55 -14.49
C GLN A 101 15.73 16.14 -15.87
N ARG A 102 16.77 16.51 -16.59
CA ARG A 102 16.76 17.36 -17.79
C ARG A 102 16.36 16.59 -19.07
N PRO A 103 15.09 16.19 -19.28
CA PRO A 103 14.69 15.24 -20.33
C PRO A 103 14.90 15.76 -21.75
N GLY A 104 15.08 17.07 -21.94
CA GLY A 104 15.28 17.69 -23.24
C GLY A 104 16.75 17.88 -23.65
N THR A 105 17.74 17.46 -22.85
CA THR A 105 19.16 17.62 -23.20
C THR A 105 19.68 16.49 -24.06
N ALA A 106 20.68 16.79 -24.93
CA ALA A 106 21.32 15.77 -25.76
C ALA A 106 21.97 14.66 -24.92
N GLN A 107 22.52 15.01 -23.75
CA GLN A 107 23.11 14.03 -22.82
C GLN A 107 22.06 13.08 -22.26
N TYR A 108 20.87 13.56 -21.93
CA TYR A 108 19.79 12.70 -21.44
C TYR A 108 19.26 11.80 -22.56
N GLN A 109 19.19 12.27 -23.81
CA GLN A 109 18.80 11.45 -24.94
C GLN A 109 19.85 10.38 -25.27
N ASP A 110 21.15 10.70 -25.17
CA ASP A 110 22.22 9.72 -25.31
C ASP A 110 22.15 8.64 -24.21
N TYR A 111 21.87 9.05 -22.97
CA TYR A 111 21.61 8.15 -21.86
C TYR A 111 20.44 7.19 -22.13
N LEU A 112 19.30 7.70 -22.61
CA LEU A 112 18.13 6.87 -22.94
C LEU A 112 18.41 5.90 -24.10
N ALA A 113 19.39 6.18 -24.94
CA ALA A 113 19.80 5.30 -26.03
C ALA A 113 20.70 4.13 -25.58
N GLN A 114 21.21 4.15 -24.34
CA GLN A 114 22.01 3.06 -23.79
C GLN A 114 21.11 1.95 -23.23
N LEU A 115 21.55 0.69 -23.31
CA LEU A 115 20.86 -0.48 -22.73
C LEU A 115 19.35 -0.53 -23.05
N ASN A 116 18.97 -0.12 -24.26
CA ASN A 116 17.58 0.02 -24.71
C ASN A 116 17.13 -1.12 -25.64
N LEU A 117 17.55 -2.36 -25.36
CA LEU A 117 17.06 -3.54 -26.07
C LEU A 117 15.54 -3.71 -25.94
N ASN A 118 14.99 -3.26 -24.81
CA ASN A 118 13.57 -3.05 -24.55
C ASN A 118 13.40 -1.90 -23.54
N ASP A 119 12.20 -1.72 -22.97
CA ASP A 119 11.93 -0.68 -21.97
C ASP A 119 12.72 -0.87 -20.64
N VAL A 120 13.12 -2.11 -20.33
CA VAL A 120 13.89 -2.48 -19.13
C VAL A 120 15.37 -2.47 -19.46
N MET A 121 16.18 -1.68 -18.73
CA MET A 121 17.62 -1.63 -18.96
C MET A 121 18.39 -2.73 -18.22
N ALA A 122 17.89 -3.18 -17.08
CA ALA A 122 18.50 -4.20 -16.23
C ALA A 122 17.47 -4.75 -15.23
N THR A 123 17.85 -5.74 -14.43
CA THR A 123 17.07 -6.23 -13.30
C THR A 123 17.89 -6.24 -12.02
N ILE A 124 17.23 -6.10 -10.86
CA ILE A 124 17.86 -6.22 -9.55
C ILE A 124 17.21 -7.32 -8.72
N LYS A 125 18.05 -8.15 -8.08
CA LYS A 125 17.62 -9.18 -7.11
C LYS A 125 18.31 -8.94 -5.77
N ILE A 126 17.53 -8.95 -4.68
CA ILE A 126 18.03 -8.82 -3.30
C ILE A 126 17.42 -9.97 -2.49
N PRO A 127 18.09 -11.13 -2.40
CA PRO A 127 17.53 -12.35 -1.78
C PRO A 127 17.14 -12.19 -0.32
N SER A 128 17.92 -11.43 0.46
CA SER A 128 17.65 -11.22 1.90
C SER A 128 16.30 -10.57 2.21
N ILE A 129 15.69 -9.90 1.22
CA ILE A 129 14.39 -9.20 1.35
C ILE A 129 13.37 -9.58 0.27
N ASP A 130 13.59 -10.69 -0.45
CA ASP A 130 12.71 -11.20 -1.52
C ASP A 130 12.37 -10.14 -2.59
N VAL A 131 13.36 -9.36 -3.04
CA VAL A 131 13.21 -8.37 -4.12
C VAL A 131 13.70 -8.96 -5.45
N ASN A 132 12.86 -8.83 -6.48
CA ASN A 132 13.18 -9.08 -7.89
C ASN A 132 12.42 -8.06 -8.73
N LEU A 133 13.11 -7.00 -9.17
CA LEU A 133 12.49 -5.84 -9.80
C LEU A 133 13.19 -5.46 -11.11
N PRO A 134 12.43 -4.96 -12.12
CA PRO A 134 13.01 -4.35 -13.31
C PRO A 134 13.59 -2.98 -12.99
N ILE A 135 14.67 -2.63 -13.66
CA ILE A 135 15.34 -1.33 -13.63
C ILE A 135 15.03 -0.60 -14.94
N TYR A 136 14.60 0.65 -14.83
CA TYR A 136 14.26 1.53 -15.93
C TYR A 136 15.16 2.77 -15.97
N HIS A 137 15.20 3.44 -17.11
CA HIS A 137 15.89 4.71 -17.25
C HIS A 137 15.19 5.83 -16.48
N GLY A 138 15.97 6.65 -15.78
CA GLY A 138 15.48 7.83 -15.06
C GLY A 138 14.82 7.51 -13.73
N THR A 139 14.44 8.58 -13.02
CA THR A 139 13.84 8.51 -11.70
C THR A 139 12.61 9.41 -11.60
N ASP A 140 11.96 9.69 -12.74
CA ASP A 140 10.67 10.37 -12.74
C ASP A 140 9.58 9.50 -12.12
N THR A 141 8.47 10.12 -11.69
CA THR A 141 7.37 9.44 -11.01
C THR A 141 6.82 8.27 -11.83
N ALA A 142 6.66 8.44 -13.15
CA ALA A 142 6.11 7.40 -14.01
C ALA A 142 7.04 6.18 -14.12
N THR A 143 8.36 6.38 -14.03
CA THR A 143 9.37 5.33 -13.97
C THR A 143 9.32 4.61 -12.61
N LEU A 144 9.32 5.35 -11.52
CA LEU A 144 9.36 4.78 -10.16
C LEU A 144 8.07 4.05 -9.77
N ASP A 145 6.94 4.39 -10.38
CA ASP A 145 5.68 3.65 -10.24
C ASP A 145 5.72 2.26 -10.88
N LYS A 146 6.62 2.05 -11.87
CA LYS A 146 6.76 0.78 -12.60
C LYS A 146 7.81 -0.16 -12.00
N GLY A 147 8.86 0.37 -11.40
CA GLY A 147 9.98 -0.40 -10.88
C GLY A 147 11.07 0.45 -10.27
N VAL A 148 12.29 -0.03 -10.33
CA VAL A 148 13.48 0.69 -9.90
C VAL A 148 13.94 1.62 -11.01
N GLY A 149 14.29 2.85 -10.66
CA GLY A 149 14.85 3.84 -11.59
C GLY A 149 16.36 3.93 -11.48
N HIS A 150 17.06 4.01 -12.61
CA HIS A 150 18.48 4.33 -12.65
C HIS A 150 18.67 5.85 -12.66
N LEU A 151 19.49 6.36 -11.74
CA LEU A 151 19.72 7.79 -11.59
C LEU A 151 20.63 8.32 -12.72
N PHE A 152 20.07 9.22 -13.55
CA PHE A 152 20.85 9.90 -14.59
C PHE A 152 22.02 10.68 -13.98
N GLY A 153 23.18 10.59 -14.64
CA GLY A 153 24.42 11.21 -14.16
C GLY A 153 25.32 10.25 -13.37
N THR A 154 24.84 9.05 -13.06
CA THR A 154 25.65 7.96 -12.47
C THR A 154 26.04 6.94 -13.54
N ALA A 155 26.96 6.04 -13.22
CA ALA A 155 27.39 5.00 -14.16
C ALA A 155 26.24 4.03 -14.47
N LEU A 156 26.12 3.61 -15.73
CA LEU A 156 25.19 2.56 -16.14
C LEU A 156 25.48 1.24 -15.39
N PRO A 157 24.46 0.41 -15.15
CA PRO A 157 24.58 -0.80 -14.30
C PRO A 157 25.25 -1.97 -15.06
N VAL A 158 26.43 -1.73 -15.64
CA VAL A 158 27.26 -2.73 -16.31
C VAL A 158 28.54 -3.04 -15.56
N GLY A 159 28.77 -2.38 -14.40
CA GLY A 159 29.96 -2.48 -13.60
C GLY A 159 31.17 -1.81 -14.25
N GLY A 160 32.32 -1.99 -13.66
CA GLY A 160 33.60 -1.48 -14.14
C GLY A 160 34.39 -0.78 -13.04
N GLU A 161 35.73 -0.73 -13.22
CA GLU A 161 36.59 -0.03 -12.28
C GLU A 161 36.29 1.47 -12.25
N SER A 162 36.27 2.07 -11.07
CA SER A 162 35.96 3.49 -10.88
C SER A 162 34.54 3.89 -11.35
N THR A 163 33.58 2.97 -11.25
CA THR A 163 32.17 3.23 -11.57
C THR A 163 31.31 3.23 -10.29
N HIS A 164 30.23 3.97 -10.32
CA HIS A 164 29.23 3.98 -9.26
C HIS A 164 27.84 4.10 -9.90
N THR A 165 27.08 3.01 -9.91
CA THR A 165 25.68 3.01 -10.36
C THR A 165 24.74 3.31 -9.21
N VAL A 166 23.71 4.12 -9.42
CA VAL A 166 22.74 4.48 -8.39
C VAL A 166 21.34 4.11 -8.85
N LEU A 167 20.68 3.30 -8.05
CA LEU A 167 19.36 2.74 -8.28
C LEU A 167 18.40 3.20 -7.19
N THR A 168 17.26 3.73 -7.57
CA THR A 168 16.27 4.22 -6.61
C THR A 168 14.93 3.53 -6.78
N GLY A 169 14.25 3.26 -5.66
CA GLY A 169 12.93 2.66 -5.65
C GLY A 169 12.08 3.23 -4.53
N HIS A 170 10.79 3.28 -4.76
CA HIS A 170 9.84 3.76 -3.76
C HIS A 170 9.81 2.91 -2.49
N THR A 171 9.43 3.54 -1.39
CA THR A 171 8.91 2.92 -0.17
C THR A 171 7.57 3.55 0.19
N GLY A 172 6.67 2.76 0.78
CA GLY A 172 5.37 3.26 1.24
C GLY A 172 4.32 3.42 0.14
N LEU A 173 4.47 2.77 -1.03
CA LEU A 173 3.41 2.73 -2.03
C LEU A 173 2.26 1.84 -1.55
N GLY A 174 1.02 2.34 -1.65
CA GLY A 174 -0.18 1.59 -1.26
C GLY A 174 -0.53 0.41 -2.17
N ASN A 175 0.16 0.27 -3.31
CA ASN A 175 -0.14 -0.69 -4.38
C ASN A 175 1.06 -1.50 -4.87
N ALA A 176 2.25 -1.34 -4.30
CA ALA A 176 3.45 -2.11 -4.63
C ALA A 176 4.41 -2.15 -3.45
N THR A 177 5.22 -3.19 -3.34
CA THR A 177 6.19 -3.35 -2.23
C THR A 177 7.51 -2.64 -2.50
N MET A 178 7.99 -2.64 -3.74
CA MET A 178 9.25 -2.02 -4.16
C MET A 178 10.40 -2.23 -3.14
N PHE A 179 10.97 -1.13 -2.61
CA PHE A 179 12.05 -1.11 -1.62
C PHE A 179 11.57 -0.95 -0.16
N ASP A 180 10.31 -1.27 0.16
CA ASP A 180 9.78 -1.21 1.54
C ASP A 180 10.65 -1.92 2.57
N GLN A 181 11.27 -3.05 2.17
CA GLN A 181 12.09 -3.89 3.03
C GLN A 181 13.59 -3.54 2.98
N LEU A 182 13.99 -2.48 2.24
CA LEU A 182 15.42 -2.12 2.12
C LEU A 182 16.05 -1.81 3.48
N THR A 183 15.26 -1.33 4.44
CA THR A 183 15.69 -1.11 5.83
C THR A 183 16.08 -2.39 6.58
N SER A 184 15.72 -3.57 6.08
CA SER A 184 16.02 -4.86 6.66
C SER A 184 17.34 -5.47 6.14
N VAL A 185 17.93 -4.89 5.09
CA VAL A 185 19.21 -5.29 4.53
C VAL A 185 20.32 -4.99 5.53
N LYS A 186 21.31 -5.87 5.62
CA LYS A 186 22.43 -5.79 6.56
C LYS A 186 23.77 -5.69 5.85
N MET A 187 24.74 -5.16 6.56
CA MET A 187 26.14 -5.22 6.14
C MET A 187 26.54 -6.68 5.85
N GLY A 188 27.18 -6.90 4.71
CA GLY A 188 27.60 -8.22 4.25
C GLY A 188 26.55 -8.99 3.44
N ASP A 189 25.29 -8.53 3.38
CA ASP A 189 24.28 -9.08 2.46
C ASP A 189 24.72 -8.87 1.01
N TYR A 190 24.09 -9.62 0.09
CA TYR A 190 24.37 -9.52 -1.33
C TYR A 190 23.14 -9.05 -2.11
N PHE A 191 23.40 -8.30 -3.17
CA PHE A 191 22.42 -8.07 -4.21
C PHE A 191 23.05 -8.24 -5.60
N TYR A 192 22.19 -8.49 -6.58
CA TYR A 192 22.61 -8.87 -7.92
C TYR A 192 21.96 -7.92 -8.92
N ILE A 193 22.73 -7.52 -9.94
CA ILE A 193 22.22 -6.76 -11.08
C ILE A 193 22.50 -7.60 -12.33
N GLU A 194 21.46 -7.78 -13.16
CA GLU A 194 21.57 -8.45 -14.44
C GLU A 194 21.29 -7.44 -15.55
N THR A 195 22.26 -7.24 -16.47
CA THR A 195 22.19 -6.29 -17.58
C THR A 195 22.58 -6.98 -18.87
N ALA A 196 21.61 -7.17 -19.76
CA ALA A 196 21.84 -7.81 -21.08
C ALA A 196 22.69 -9.09 -20.98
N GLY A 197 22.35 -9.99 -20.04
CA GLY A 197 23.07 -11.25 -19.80
C GLY A 197 24.38 -11.13 -19.02
N ARG A 198 24.83 -9.91 -18.67
CA ARG A 198 25.94 -9.68 -17.75
C ARG A 198 25.41 -9.69 -16.31
N HIS A 199 25.95 -10.59 -15.48
CA HIS A 199 25.59 -10.72 -14.06
C HIS A 199 26.62 -10.06 -13.17
N LEU A 200 26.14 -9.20 -12.25
CA LEU A 200 26.96 -8.43 -11.32
C LEU A 200 26.54 -8.77 -9.89
N LYS A 201 27.49 -9.13 -9.02
CA LYS A 201 27.25 -9.40 -7.59
C LYS A 201 27.92 -8.31 -6.77
N TYR A 202 27.15 -7.68 -5.88
CA TYR A 202 27.60 -6.65 -4.96
C TYR A 202 27.40 -7.12 -3.53
N GLN A 203 28.42 -6.93 -2.68
CA GLN A 203 28.30 -7.13 -1.23
C GLN A 203 28.07 -5.79 -0.55
N VAL A 204 27.08 -5.70 0.34
CA VAL A 204 26.76 -4.49 1.09
C VAL A 204 27.91 -4.15 2.04
N THR A 205 28.55 -3.00 1.80
CA THR A 205 29.70 -2.50 2.56
C THR A 205 29.40 -1.23 3.33
N ASP A 206 28.25 -0.56 3.05
CA ASP A 206 27.86 0.66 3.74
C ASP A 206 26.34 0.82 3.76
N ILE A 207 25.79 1.26 4.90
CA ILE A 207 24.39 1.58 5.07
C ILE A 207 24.30 2.89 5.86
N ARG A 208 23.69 3.91 5.26
CA ARG A 208 23.53 5.22 5.91
C ARG A 208 22.20 5.87 5.62
N VAL A 209 21.79 6.76 6.51
CA VAL A 209 20.64 7.63 6.33
C VAL A 209 21.13 9.06 6.17
N VAL A 210 20.71 9.73 5.10
CA VAL A 210 21.15 11.07 4.72
C VAL A 210 19.95 11.96 4.41
N LEU A 211 20.17 13.27 4.37
CA LEU A 211 19.19 14.22 3.86
C LEU A 211 19.13 14.16 2.32
N PRO A 212 18.01 14.54 1.69
CA PRO A 212 17.83 14.45 0.23
C PRO A 212 18.89 15.19 -0.60
N HIS A 213 19.47 16.24 -0.07
CA HIS A 213 20.50 17.05 -0.75
C HIS A 213 21.94 16.58 -0.50
N GLU A 214 22.15 15.59 0.38
CA GLU A 214 23.48 15.01 0.68
C GLU A 214 23.81 13.91 -0.32
N THR A 215 24.41 14.28 -1.46
CA THR A 215 24.68 13.37 -2.58
C THR A 215 26.17 12.99 -2.69
N GLU A 216 27.06 13.49 -1.82
CA GLU A 216 28.51 13.26 -1.90
C GLU A 216 28.89 11.78 -1.86
N SER A 217 28.13 10.98 -1.10
CA SER A 217 28.33 9.53 -1.01
C SER A 217 27.99 8.75 -2.27
N LEU A 218 27.35 9.39 -3.26
CA LEU A 218 27.00 8.80 -4.55
C LEU A 218 28.09 9.01 -5.62
N ASN A 219 29.13 9.78 -5.30
CA ASN A 219 30.25 9.98 -6.21
C ASN A 219 31.05 8.67 -6.42
N LYS A 220 31.64 8.53 -7.61
CA LYS A 220 32.55 7.42 -7.91
C LYS A 220 33.78 7.47 -7.02
N VAL A 221 34.30 6.31 -6.67
CA VAL A 221 35.55 6.14 -5.92
C VAL A 221 36.55 5.46 -6.83
N GLU A 222 37.73 6.04 -6.95
CA GLU A 222 38.79 5.49 -7.80
C GLU A 222 39.14 4.05 -7.41
N GLY A 223 39.24 3.17 -8.39
CA GLY A 223 39.56 1.74 -8.21
C GLY A 223 38.40 0.88 -7.71
N LYS A 224 37.22 1.45 -7.43
CA LYS A 224 36.07 0.72 -6.92
C LYS A 224 34.96 0.60 -7.96
N ASP A 225 34.28 -0.54 -7.96
CA ASP A 225 33.02 -0.79 -8.66
C ASP A 225 31.89 -0.81 -7.62
N LEU A 226 31.10 0.25 -7.55
CA LEU A 226 30.08 0.48 -6.54
C LEU A 226 28.67 0.50 -7.15
N ALA A 227 27.71 0.02 -6.36
CA ALA A 227 26.29 0.17 -6.61
C ALA A 227 25.57 0.62 -5.34
N THR A 228 24.77 1.69 -5.43
CA THR A 228 23.97 2.19 -4.29
C THR A 228 22.50 2.08 -4.59
N LEU A 229 21.77 1.50 -3.64
CA LEU A 229 20.30 1.42 -3.63
C LEU A 229 19.75 2.52 -2.74
N ILE A 230 18.79 3.29 -3.25
CA ILE A 230 18.20 4.44 -2.53
C ILE A 230 16.70 4.23 -2.37
N THR A 231 16.21 4.53 -1.17
CA THR A 231 14.78 4.66 -0.90
C THR A 231 14.52 5.76 0.12
N CYS A 232 13.25 6.19 0.22
CA CYS A 232 12.83 7.15 1.25
C CYS A 232 12.74 6.49 2.63
N THR A 233 13.02 7.27 3.68
CA THR A 233 12.90 6.83 5.08
C THR A 233 12.61 8.03 5.99
N PRO A 234 11.98 7.90 7.18
CA PRO A 234 11.24 6.72 7.65
C PRO A 234 9.99 6.42 6.79
N TYR A 235 9.50 5.18 6.84
CA TYR A 235 8.32 4.73 6.09
C TYR A 235 7.12 5.67 6.29
N GLY A 236 6.55 6.16 5.20
CA GLY A 236 5.39 7.07 5.21
C GLY A 236 5.69 8.52 5.60
N VAL A 237 6.89 8.83 6.14
CA VAL A 237 7.34 10.20 6.48
C VAL A 237 8.25 10.76 5.39
N ASN A 238 9.19 9.96 4.88
CA ASN A 238 10.00 10.22 3.68
C ASN A 238 10.93 11.43 3.73
N THR A 239 11.30 11.90 4.94
CA THR A 239 12.15 13.09 5.14
C THR A 239 13.62 12.86 4.81
N HIS A 240 14.07 11.61 4.83
CA HIS A 240 15.46 11.22 4.60
C HIS A 240 15.55 10.20 3.46
N ARG A 241 16.78 9.87 3.08
CA ARG A 241 17.10 8.79 2.13
C ARG A 241 17.92 7.73 2.83
N LEU A 242 17.50 6.48 2.71
CA LEU A 242 18.30 5.31 3.08
C LEU A 242 19.15 4.95 1.87
N LEU A 243 20.46 4.89 2.04
CA LEU A 243 21.46 4.47 1.08
C LEU A 243 22.05 3.13 1.52
N VAL A 244 21.96 2.13 0.64
CA VAL A 244 22.59 0.81 0.82
C VAL A 244 23.62 0.64 -0.29
N THR A 245 24.90 0.77 0.03
CA THR A 245 25.99 0.71 -0.95
C THR A 245 26.67 -0.65 -0.89
N GLY A 246 26.82 -1.28 -2.05
CA GLY A 246 27.59 -2.50 -2.24
C GLY A 246 28.81 -2.27 -3.11
N GLU A 247 29.88 -3.01 -2.81
CA GLU A 247 31.09 -3.09 -3.62
C GLU A 247 31.09 -4.41 -4.40
N ARG A 248 31.53 -4.36 -5.64
CA ARG A 248 31.61 -5.50 -6.55
C ARG A 248 32.46 -6.62 -5.93
N VAL A 249 31.93 -7.86 -5.96
CA VAL A 249 32.65 -9.05 -5.56
C VAL A 249 32.71 -10.07 -6.70
N PRO A 250 33.76 -10.94 -6.74
CA PRO A 250 33.80 -12.03 -7.69
C PRO A 250 32.53 -12.90 -7.61
N MET A 251 32.10 -13.37 -8.76
CA MET A 251 30.90 -14.18 -8.88
C MET A 251 31.27 -15.55 -9.41
N ASP A 252 30.82 -16.58 -8.71
CA ASP A 252 30.80 -17.95 -9.19
C ASP A 252 29.48 -18.18 -9.91
N GLU A 253 29.49 -18.45 -11.21
CA GLU A 253 28.30 -18.60 -12.03
C GLU A 253 27.37 -19.72 -11.54
N GLU A 254 27.92 -20.81 -10.98
CA GLU A 254 27.12 -21.89 -10.41
C GLU A 254 26.40 -21.45 -9.11
N ALA A 255 27.04 -20.64 -8.30
CA ALA A 255 26.46 -20.07 -7.08
C ALA A 255 25.34 -19.06 -7.38
N VAL A 256 25.45 -18.29 -8.47
CA VAL A 256 24.43 -17.32 -8.90
C VAL A 256 23.10 -17.99 -9.25
N ALA A 257 23.15 -19.08 -10.01
CA ALA A 257 21.93 -19.81 -10.35
C ALA A 257 21.23 -20.37 -9.10
N ALA A 258 22.02 -20.85 -8.12
CA ALA A 258 21.50 -21.37 -6.86
C ALA A 258 20.93 -20.25 -5.95
N GLU A 259 21.62 -19.09 -5.87
CA GLU A 259 21.17 -17.96 -5.05
C GLU A 259 20.00 -17.19 -5.70
N ALA A 260 20.00 -17.03 -7.03
CA ALA A 260 18.88 -16.44 -7.75
C ALA A 260 17.59 -17.28 -7.64
N ALA A 261 17.73 -18.60 -7.51
CA ALA A 261 16.59 -19.50 -7.26
C ALA A 261 16.02 -19.38 -5.83
N GLN A 262 16.76 -18.76 -4.90
CA GLN A 262 16.29 -18.55 -3.52
C GLN A 262 15.35 -17.35 -3.36
N VAL A 263 15.26 -16.46 -4.34
CA VAL A 263 14.24 -15.40 -4.33
C VAL A 263 12.88 -16.08 -4.47
N LYS A 264 12.22 -16.27 -3.35
CA LYS A 264 10.84 -16.75 -3.31
C LYS A 264 9.99 -15.60 -3.83
N GLY A 265 9.38 -15.74 -4.99
CA GLY A 265 8.52 -14.71 -5.55
C GLY A 265 7.55 -14.06 -4.56
N SER A 266 6.81 -13.06 -5.00
CA SER A 266 5.94 -12.19 -4.18
C SER A 266 5.24 -12.89 -3.02
N VAL A 267 5.88 -12.92 -1.85
CA VAL A 267 5.34 -13.50 -0.62
C VAL A 267 4.33 -12.54 -0.01
N MET A 268 3.19 -13.05 0.43
CA MET A 268 2.20 -12.24 1.14
C MET A 268 2.80 -11.59 2.38
N LYS A 269 2.80 -10.28 2.43
CA LYS A 269 3.34 -9.53 3.58
C LYS A 269 2.44 -9.72 4.81
N PRO A 270 2.97 -9.65 6.05
CA PRO A 270 2.20 -9.86 7.28
C PRO A 270 0.95 -8.99 7.40
N TRP A 271 1.01 -7.74 6.93
CA TRP A 271 -0.15 -6.84 6.94
C TRP A 271 -1.29 -7.32 6.01
N MET A 272 -0.97 -7.94 4.87
CA MET A 272 -1.97 -8.52 3.96
C MET A 272 -2.70 -9.68 4.64
N ILE A 273 -1.97 -10.53 5.35
CA ILE A 273 -2.53 -11.64 6.13
C ILE A 273 -3.43 -11.08 7.24
N ALA A 274 -3.01 -10.02 7.94
CA ALA A 274 -3.81 -9.36 8.96
C ALA A 274 -5.12 -8.79 8.40
N VAL A 275 -5.08 -8.14 7.23
CA VAL A 275 -6.29 -7.63 6.55
C VAL A 275 -7.24 -8.79 6.19
N LEU A 276 -6.73 -9.87 5.59
CA LEU A 276 -7.55 -11.03 5.24
C LEU A 276 -8.17 -11.70 6.47
N ALA A 277 -7.41 -11.84 7.55
CA ALA A 277 -7.90 -12.37 8.82
C ALA A 277 -9.01 -11.47 9.41
N SER A 278 -8.83 -10.15 9.36
CA SER A 278 -9.83 -9.18 9.82
C SER A 278 -11.13 -9.29 9.02
N VAL A 279 -11.04 -9.40 7.70
CA VAL A 279 -12.21 -9.61 6.83
C VAL A 279 -12.90 -10.94 7.16
N ALA A 280 -12.16 -12.03 7.40
CA ALA A 280 -12.72 -13.31 7.78
C ALA A 280 -13.49 -13.22 9.12
N VAL A 281 -12.95 -12.50 10.11
CA VAL A 281 -13.63 -12.26 11.40
C VAL A 281 -14.92 -11.44 11.18
N ILE A 282 -14.88 -10.37 10.39
CA ILE A 282 -16.05 -9.55 10.08
C ILE A 282 -17.16 -10.40 9.44
N LEU A 283 -16.81 -11.22 8.44
CA LEU A 283 -17.77 -12.09 7.76
C LEU A 283 -18.35 -13.15 8.70
N THR A 284 -17.53 -13.72 9.58
CA THR A 284 -17.96 -14.71 10.58
C THR A 284 -18.95 -14.08 11.56
N VAL A 285 -18.63 -12.91 12.11
CA VAL A 285 -19.52 -12.18 13.03
C VAL A 285 -20.83 -11.78 12.33
N ALA A 286 -20.75 -11.26 11.11
CA ALA A 286 -21.93 -10.92 10.32
C ALA A 286 -22.81 -12.16 10.05
N GLY A 287 -22.20 -13.28 9.71
CA GLY A 287 -22.90 -14.56 9.52
C GLY A 287 -23.60 -15.06 10.78
N ILE A 288 -22.92 -15.01 11.93
CA ILE A 288 -23.52 -15.38 13.24
C ILE A 288 -24.71 -14.47 13.57
N LEU A 289 -24.55 -13.15 13.39
CA LEU A 289 -25.63 -12.20 13.67
C LEU A 289 -26.81 -12.42 12.73
N TRP A 290 -26.56 -12.70 11.45
CA TRP A 290 -27.59 -13.01 10.47
C TRP A 290 -28.36 -14.29 10.82
N LEU A 291 -27.64 -15.37 11.19
CA LEU A 291 -28.25 -16.63 11.63
C LEU A 291 -29.09 -16.46 12.89
N ARG A 292 -28.58 -15.69 13.87
CA ARG A 292 -29.35 -15.37 15.09
C ARG A 292 -30.60 -14.54 14.82
N SER A 293 -30.49 -13.56 13.94
CA SER A 293 -31.64 -12.75 13.52
C SER A 293 -32.70 -13.58 12.81
N ARG A 294 -32.28 -14.51 11.94
CA ARG A 294 -33.18 -15.41 11.24
C ARG A 294 -33.92 -16.34 12.21
N LYS A 295 -33.21 -16.92 13.18
CA LYS A 295 -33.79 -17.80 14.19
C LYS A 295 -34.80 -17.07 15.08
N ARG A 296 -34.55 -15.80 15.43
CA ARG A 296 -35.46 -14.96 16.21
C ARG A 296 -36.75 -14.64 15.47
N ASN A 297 -36.67 -14.43 14.15
CA ASN A 297 -37.85 -14.15 13.32
C ASN A 297 -38.71 -15.41 13.08
N ASP A 298 -38.12 -16.60 13.20
CA ASP A 298 -38.85 -17.88 13.08
C ASP A 298 -39.56 -18.25 14.40
N GLU A 299 -39.10 -17.76 15.58
CA GLU A 299 -39.68 -18.03 16.90
C GLU A 299 -40.80 -17.05 17.28
N GLU A 300 -40.81 -15.79 16.81
CA GLU A 300 -41.77 -14.75 17.14
C GLU A 300 -43.26 -15.06 16.69
N PRO A 301 -43.53 -15.72 15.53
CA PRO A 301 -44.91 -16.04 15.15
C PRO A 301 -45.58 -17.08 16.04
N GLN A 302 -44.85 -18.01 16.65
CA GLN A 302 -45.44 -19.09 17.48
C GLN A 302 -45.85 -18.61 18.88
N GLU A 303 -45.10 -17.65 19.48
CA GLU A 303 -45.48 -17.12 20.80
C GLU A 303 -46.72 -16.22 20.70
N ILE A 304 -46.91 -15.45 19.62
CA ILE A 304 -48.08 -14.61 19.43
C ILE A 304 -49.33 -15.46 19.14
N GLU A 305 -49.21 -16.52 18.36
CA GLU A 305 -50.30 -17.47 18.11
C GLU A 305 -50.67 -18.25 19.37
N GLY A 306 -49.65 -18.71 20.16
CA GLY A 306 -49.88 -19.37 21.42
C GLY A 306 -50.55 -18.49 22.49
N ALA A 307 -50.11 -17.22 22.58
CA ALA A 307 -50.70 -16.24 23.50
C ALA A 307 -52.12 -15.81 23.09
N ALA A 308 -52.37 -15.69 21.77
CA ALA A 308 -53.71 -15.40 21.25
C ALA A 308 -54.70 -16.60 21.45
N ALA A 309 -54.21 -17.83 21.25
CA ALA A 309 -55.01 -19.04 21.51
C ALA A 309 -55.29 -19.23 23.02
N ALA A 310 -54.35 -18.91 23.90
CA ALA A 310 -54.52 -18.96 25.35
C ALA A 310 -55.49 -17.84 25.84
N ALA A 311 -55.45 -16.65 25.21
CA ALA A 311 -56.38 -15.55 25.52
C ALA A 311 -57.82 -15.85 25.04
N LEU A 312 -57.99 -16.50 23.90
CA LEU A 312 -59.28 -16.97 23.40
C LEU A 312 -59.87 -18.07 24.31
N ALA A 313 -59.05 -19.03 24.71
CA ALA A 313 -59.47 -20.10 25.62
C ALA A 313 -59.85 -19.59 27.02
N SER A 314 -59.23 -18.54 27.50
CA SER A 314 -59.60 -17.91 28.80
C SER A 314 -60.83 -17.02 28.67
N ALA A 315 -61.17 -16.48 27.49
CA ALA A 315 -62.37 -15.69 27.27
C ALA A 315 -63.61 -16.59 27.16
N GLU A 316 -63.51 -17.81 26.62
CA GLU A 316 -64.60 -18.79 26.59
C GLU A 316 -64.89 -19.46 27.96
N ALA A 317 -63.93 -19.50 28.87
CA ALA A 317 -64.10 -20.04 30.22
C ALA A 317 -64.69 -19.03 31.22
N GLY A 318 -64.84 -17.71 30.86
CA GLY A 318 -65.25 -16.63 31.74
C GLY A 318 -66.73 -16.22 31.68
N ASP A 319 -67.57 -16.89 30.88
CA ASP A 319 -68.97 -16.47 30.72
C ASP A 319 -70.01 -17.22 31.59
N GLU A 320 -69.59 -17.98 32.60
CA GLU A 320 -70.47 -18.64 33.55
C GLU A 320 -70.10 -18.36 35.03
N ALA A 321 -70.07 -17.08 35.48
CA ALA A 321 -70.21 -16.82 36.91
C ALA A 321 -70.55 -15.34 37.18
N GLY A 322 -71.79 -15.10 37.41
CA GLY A 322 -72.33 -14.29 38.50
C GLY A 322 -72.01 -12.82 38.59
N ALA A 323 -73.04 -12.05 38.30
CA ALA A 323 -73.24 -10.71 38.84
C ALA A 323 -73.15 -10.68 40.38
N GLU A 324 -72.39 -9.71 40.95
CA GLU A 324 -72.86 -8.80 42.03
C GLU A 324 -71.71 -8.00 42.59
N SER A 325 -72.11 -6.77 42.94
CA SER A 325 -71.49 -5.89 43.87
C SER A 325 -70.63 -4.73 43.45
N ALA A 326 -71.31 -3.60 43.42
CA ALA A 326 -70.76 -2.24 43.38
C ALA A 326 -69.97 -1.90 44.67
N GLY A 327 -68.95 -1.10 44.51
CA GLY A 327 -68.23 -0.49 45.67
C GLY A 327 -67.14 0.46 45.23
N ALA A 328 -67.47 1.75 45.39
CA ALA A 328 -66.59 2.88 45.11
C ALA A 328 -65.36 2.93 46.02
N ALA A 329 -64.22 3.38 45.54
CA ALA A 329 -63.31 4.22 46.33
C ALA A 329 -62.29 4.93 45.36
N GLU A 330 -62.27 6.23 45.59
CA GLU A 330 -61.41 7.23 44.91
C GLU A 330 -59.91 7.14 45.21
N SER A 331 -59.17 7.76 44.37
CA SER A 331 -58.03 8.64 44.64
C SER A 331 -56.62 8.02 44.80
N GLY A 332 -55.70 8.63 44.04
CA GLY A 332 -54.29 8.59 44.35
C GLY A 332 -53.36 8.55 43.14
N VAL A 333 -53.33 9.63 42.35
CA VAL A 333 -52.24 9.87 41.36
C VAL A 333 -51.01 10.29 42.12
N VAL A 334 -49.96 9.50 42.09
CA VAL A 334 -48.58 9.95 42.35
C VAL A 334 -47.71 9.54 41.20
N ALA A 335 -47.30 10.53 40.44
CA ALA A 335 -46.29 10.40 39.41
C ALA A 335 -44.93 10.23 40.10
N VAL A 336 -44.24 9.14 39.82
CA VAL A 336 -42.82 8.96 40.16
C VAL A 336 -42.05 8.87 38.85
N GLU A 337 -41.32 9.92 38.63
CA GLU A 337 -40.32 10.05 37.56
C GLU A 337 -39.14 9.12 37.88
N PRO A 338 -38.67 8.22 36.97
CA PRO A 338 -37.47 7.45 37.24
C PRO A 338 -36.24 8.29 36.87
N ALA A 339 -35.39 8.53 37.87
CA ALA A 339 -34.06 9.11 37.72
C ALA A 339 -33.17 8.24 36.84
N ALA A 340 -32.44 8.89 35.96
CA ALA A 340 -31.40 8.28 35.15
C ALA A 340 -30.21 7.83 36.05
N PRO A 341 -29.58 6.67 35.79
CA PRO A 341 -28.37 6.31 36.49
C PRO A 341 -27.14 7.04 35.89
N ASP A 342 -26.31 7.59 36.77
CA ASP A 342 -25.03 8.21 36.53
C ASP A 342 -24.10 7.31 35.71
N ALA A 343 -23.51 7.88 34.64
CA ALA A 343 -22.42 7.27 33.89
C ALA A 343 -21.12 7.36 34.72
N PRO A 344 -20.31 6.29 34.79
CA PRO A 344 -19.00 6.38 35.43
C PRO A 344 -18.02 7.21 34.58
N ALA A 345 -17.29 8.11 35.26
CA ALA A 345 -16.26 8.95 34.72
C ALA A 345 -15.14 8.11 34.04
N ALA A 346 -14.73 8.53 32.86
CA ALA A 346 -13.57 7.99 32.15
C ALA A 346 -12.27 8.32 32.94
N PRO A 347 -11.27 7.40 32.97
CA PRO A 347 -10.00 7.70 33.60
C PRO A 347 -9.21 8.71 32.75
N GLU A 348 -8.67 9.73 33.41
CA GLU A 348 -7.75 10.72 32.85
C GLU A 348 -6.51 10.03 32.28
N ALA A 349 -6.20 10.36 31.02
CA ALA A 349 -4.95 9.98 30.37
C ALA A 349 -3.78 10.73 31.03
N PRO A 350 -2.60 10.10 31.21
CA PRO A 350 -1.44 10.78 31.74
C PRO A 350 -0.94 11.85 30.77
N ALA A 351 -0.62 13.02 31.31
CA ALA A 351 -0.06 14.17 30.61
C ALA A 351 1.22 13.78 29.86
N THR A 352 1.22 13.94 28.54
CA THR A 352 2.43 13.93 27.73
C THR A 352 3.25 15.18 28.02
N PRO A 353 4.58 15.09 28.23
CA PRO A 353 5.40 16.27 28.37
C PRO A 353 5.45 17.05 27.04
N ASP A 354 5.21 18.33 27.17
CA ASP A 354 5.25 19.37 26.15
C ASP A 354 6.71 19.53 25.63
N LEU A 355 7.04 18.89 24.50
CA LEU A 355 8.33 18.98 23.81
C LEU A 355 8.16 19.60 22.40
N LEU A 356 7.30 20.62 22.28
CA LEU A 356 7.11 21.36 21.04
C LEU A 356 7.05 22.89 21.28
N THR A 357 8.13 23.42 21.89
CA THR A 357 8.40 24.86 21.85
C THR A 357 9.91 25.02 21.67
N ASP A 358 10.37 24.94 20.42
CA ASP A 358 11.56 25.58 19.86
C ASP A 358 11.75 25.13 18.38
N ALA A 359 10.67 25.10 17.60
CA ALA A 359 10.79 25.23 16.16
C ALA A 359 10.73 26.73 15.86
N GLU A 360 11.91 27.34 15.84
CA GLU A 360 12.14 28.68 15.35
C GLU A 360 11.47 28.84 13.98
N GLN A 361 10.41 29.65 13.92
CA GLN A 361 9.76 30.05 12.68
C GLN A 361 10.76 30.92 11.91
N ILE A 362 11.60 30.28 11.09
CA ILE A 362 12.39 30.98 10.08
C ILE A 362 11.38 31.56 9.09
N SER A 363 11.23 32.88 9.07
CA SER A 363 10.34 33.57 8.16
C SER A 363 10.80 33.40 6.71
N GLU A 364 9.85 33.37 5.75
CA GLU A 364 10.17 33.32 4.32
C GLU A 364 11.12 34.44 3.88
N GLU A 365 11.12 35.58 4.59
CA GLU A 365 12.02 36.73 4.38
C GLU A 365 13.48 36.39 4.72
N GLU A 366 13.76 35.58 5.73
CA GLU A 366 15.14 35.14 6.08
C GLU A 366 15.68 34.10 5.09
N ILE A 367 14.81 33.24 4.54
CA ILE A 367 15.19 32.29 3.47
C ILE A 367 15.56 33.03 2.19
N ASP A 368 14.81 34.07 1.84
CA ASP A 368 15.07 34.89 0.63
C ASP A 368 16.32 35.76 0.79
N ALA A 369 16.56 36.29 1.97
CA ALA A 369 17.78 37.03 2.29
C ALA A 369 19.04 36.16 2.21
N GLY A 370 18.99 34.95 2.71
CA GLY A 370 20.09 33.96 2.61
C GLY A 370 20.37 33.55 1.17
N ARG A 371 19.34 33.39 0.35
CA ARG A 371 19.44 33.04 -1.08
C ARG A 371 20.07 34.17 -1.90
N THR A 372 19.69 35.40 -1.60
CA THR A 372 20.21 36.61 -2.26
C THR A 372 21.68 36.85 -1.88
N ALA A 373 22.07 36.60 -0.62
CA ALA A 373 23.47 36.74 -0.18
C ALA A 373 24.39 35.66 -0.82
N ALA A 374 23.91 34.39 -0.97
CA ALA A 374 24.65 33.34 -1.64
C ALA A 374 24.85 33.62 -3.13
N LEU A 375 23.84 34.13 -3.82
CA LEU A 375 23.95 34.56 -5.23
C LEU A 375 24.94 35.70 -5.43
N ARG A 376 24.94 36.70 -4.53
CA ARG A 376 25.89 37.81 -4.57
C ARG A 376 27.33 37.34 -4.42
N LYS A 377 27.59 36.44 -3.49
CA LYS A 377 28.93 35.87 -3.28
C LYS A 377 29.42 35.08 -4.50
N MET A 378 28.56 34.31 -5.14
CA MET A 378 28.88 33.60 -6.39
C MET A 378 29.21 34.56 -7.56
N LEU A 379 28.49 35.69 -7.67
CA LEU A 379 28.75 36.66 -8.72
C LEU A 379 30.05 37.46 -8.48
N GLU A 380 30.39 37.73 -7.22
CA GLU A 380 31.67 38.36 -6.87
C GLU A 380 32.89 37.47 -7.13
N GLU A 381 32.76 36.17 -6.88
CA GLU A 381 33.81 35.19 -7.18
C GLU A 381 34.02 34.97 -8.68
N ARG A 382 32.94 35.03 -9.48
CA ARG A 382 33.03 35.00 -10.96
C ARG A 382 33.60 36.24 -11.61
N GLY A 383 33.50 37.41 -10.95
CA GLY A 383 34.05 38.66 -11.46
C GLY A 383 35.56 38.84 -11.22
N LYS A 384 36.20 37.90 -10.49
CA LYS A 384 37.64 37.89 -10.18
C LYS A 384 38.47 36.91 -11.01
N GLN A 385 37.84 36.17 -11.92
CA GLN A 385 38.47 35.37 -12.98
C GLN A 385 38.34 36.07 -14.33
#